data_155aba6bc8d8b746ed149666b9ccfcc4
#
_entry.id   155aba6bc8d8b746ed149666b9ccfcc4
#
_cell.length_a   1.000
_cell.length_b   1.000
_cell.length_c   1.000
_cell.angle_alpha   90.00
_cell.angle_beta   90.00
_cell.angle_gamma   90.00
#
_symmetry.space_group_name_H-M   'P 1'
#
loop_
_entity.id
_entity.type
_entity.pdbx_description
1 polymer ?
#
loop_
_entity_poly.entity_id
_entity_poly.type
_entity_poly.pdbx_seq_one_letter_code
_entity_poly.pdbx_strand_id
1 'polypeptide(L)'
;STPNCTEEELIAMNKLIAGIILTSQGISFVHAGEEMARTKEDEEGKLVENSFESSDKVNKIYWDRKVKYKDLFEYYKGLISLRKEYKAFRMNTNEEIKENIHFLKKGVNFSENNLVAYIIDAKNIDIKCEKIAVIINANNKDVDVELEESNWHVMVDEKTAGNEIIETIKDSKVNVSRKSIKVLIK
;
A
#
# COMPACT_ATOMS: atom_id res chain seq x y z
N SER A 1 1.77 15.59 -11.18
CA SER A 1 1.52 16.50 -10.04
C SER A 1 0.03 16.71 -9.90
N THR A 2 -0.47 16.80 -8.68
CA THR A 2 -1.86 17.14 -8.36
C THR A 2 -1.86 18.54 -7.75
N PRO A 3 -1.91 19.62 -8.58
CA PRO A 3 -2.01 20.96 -8.07
C PRO A 3 -3.30 21.10 -7.24
N ASN A 4 -3.24 21.78 -6.12
CA ASN A 4 -4.33 21.99 -5.17
C ASN A 4 -4.75 20.76 -4.32
N CYS A 5 -3.88 19.78 -4.17
CA CYS A 5 -4.10 18.65 -3.29
C CYS A 5 -3.91 19.06 -1.82
N THR A 6 -4.80 18.62 -0.94
CA THR A 6 -4.63 18.86 0.50
C THR A 6 -3.50 17.99 1.08
N GLU A 7 -2.96 18.37 2.24
CA GLU A 7 -1.94 17.56 2.93
C GLU A 7 -2.45 16.16 3.25
N GLU A 8 -3.72 16.02 3.66
CA GLU A 8 -4.36 14.72 3.92
C GLU A 8 -4.40 13.84 2.67
N GLU A 9 -4.75 14.41 1.52
CA GLU A 9 -4.76 13.68 0.24
C GLU A 9 -3.35 13.27 -0.19
N LEU A 10 -2.33 14.11 0.04
CA LEU A 10 -0.93 13.76 -0.23
C LEU A 10 -0.49 12.59 0.64
N ILE A 11 -0.84 12.58 1.93
CA ILE A 11 -0.53 11.48 2.85
C ILE A 11 -1.28 10.20 2.47
N ALA A 12 -2.56 10.29 2.08
CA ALA A 12 -3.32 9.14 1.61
C ALA A 12 -2.69 8.52 0.35
N MET A 13 -2.29 9.35 -0.63
CA MET A 13 -1.59 8.88 -1.84
C MET A 13 -0.22 8.28 -1.52
N ASN A 14 0.52 8.84 -0.56
CA ASN A 14 1.79 8.29 -0.12
C ASN A 14 1.61 6.90 0.51
N LYS A 15 0.63 6.74 1.41
CA LYS A 15 0.26 5.44 1.99
C LYS A 15 -0.15 4.42 0.91
N LEU A 16 -0.96 4.84 -0.07
CA LEU A 16 -1.38 4.01 -1.19
C LEU A 16 -0.16 3.51 -2.00
N ILE A 17 0.76 4.42 -2.36
CA ILE A 17 1.98 4.07 -3.12
C ILE A 17 2.87 3.13 -2.30
N ALA A 18 3.07 3.41 -1.01
CA ALA A 18 3.81 2.53 -0.11
C ALA A 18 3.21 1.12 -0.06
N GLY A 19 1.88 1.05 0.04
CA GLY A 19 1.14 -0.21 -0.01
C GLY A 19 1.38 -0.97 -1.30
N ILE A 20 1.29 -0.32 -2.46
CA ILE A 20 1.57 -0.92 -3.77
C ILE A 20 2.98 -1.49 -3.81
N ILE A 21 4.00 -0.71 -3.44
CA ILE A 21 5.41 -1.12 -3.48
C ILE A 21 5.67 -2.31 -2.55
N LEU A 22 5.15 -2.25 -1.32
CA LEU A 22 5.46 -3.23 -0.28
C LEU A 22 4.60 -4.49 -0.35
N THR A 23 3.50 -4.50 -1.11
CA THR A 23 2.70 -5.71 -1.38
C THR A 23 3.00 -6.35 -2.74
N SER A 24 3.69 -5.64 -3.63
CA SER A 24 4.10 -6.18 -4.93
C SER A 24 5.23 -7.20 -4.80
N GLN A 25 5.29 -8.13 -5.76
CA GLN A 25 6.40 -9.07 -5.88
C GLN A 25 7.69 -8.38 -6.34
N GLY A 26 8.82 -9.03 -6.13
CA GLY A 26 10.13 -8.51 -6.50
C GLY A 26 10.79 -7.66 -5.43
N ILE A 27 11.80 -6.89 -5.79
CA ILE A 27 12.61 -6.07 -4.89
C ILE A 27 11.89 -4.74 -4.65
N SER A 28 11.49 -4.48 -3.41
CA SER A 28 10.89 -3.20 -3.03
C SER A 28 11.97 -2.12 -2.95
N PHE A 29 11.73 -0.98 -3.60
CA PHE A 29 12.58 0.20 -3.53
C PHE A 29 11.81 1.35 -2.89
N VAL A 30 12.34 1.91 -1.81
CA VAL A 30 11.77 3.05 -1.08
C VAL A 30 12.84 4.14 -1.00
N HIS A 31 12.51 5.35 -1.42
CA HIS A 31 13.41 6.49 -1.32
C HIS A 31 13.47 6.98 0.13
N ALA A 32 14.69 7.15 0.66
CA ALA A 32 14.89 7.55 2.06
C ALA A 32 14.13 8.83 2.41
N GLY A 33 13.27 8.76 3.42
CA GLY A 33 12.43 9.86 3.90
C GLY A 33 11.00 9.85 3.36
N GLU A 34 10.64 8.98 2.42
CA GLU A 34 9.24 8.85 1.96
C GLU A 34 8.31 8.51 3.12
N GLU A 35 8.77 7.69 4.05
CA GLU A 35 8.06 7.27 5.26
C GLU A 35 7.75 8.41 6.24
N MET A 36 8.32 9.58 6.02
CA MET A 36 8.05 10.79 6.80
C MET A 36 7.73 11.99 5.90
N ALA A 37 7.19 11.72 4.72
CA ALA A 37 6.76 12.71 3.74
C ALA A 37 7.87 13.72 3.38
N ARG A 38 9.10 13.23 3.11
CA ARG A 38 10.23 14.06 2.72
C ARG A 38 9.86 15.01 1.59
N THR A 39 10.28 16.26 1.71
CA THR A 39 10.19 17.26 0.66
C THR A 39 11.59 17.77 0.31
N LYS A 40 11.76 18.31 -0.89
CA LYS A 40 12.97 18.93 -1.38
C LYS A 40 12.60 20.30 -1.92
N GLU A 41 12.84 21.32 -1.12
CA GLU A 41 12.50 22.71 -1.42
C GLU A 41 13.76 23.56 -1.48
N ASP A 42 13.78 24.53 -2.40
CA ASP A 42 14.80 25.55 -2.48
C ASP A 42 14.62 26.61 -1.37
N GLU A 43 15.41 27.69 -1.44
CA GLU A 43 15.36 28.76 -0.44
C GLU A 43 14.06 29.59 -0.49
N GLU A 44 13.35 29.52 -1.61
CA GLU A 44 12.07 30.20 -1.83
C GLU A 44 10.88 29.31 -1.47
N GLY A 45 11.13 28.06 -1.02
CA GLY A 45 10.09 27.07 -0.70
C GLY A 45 9.49 26.38 -1.93
N LYS A 46 10.12 26.48 -3.10
CA LYS A 46 9.69 25.84 -4.33
C LYS A 46 10.27 24.44 -4.42
N LEU A 47 9.43 23.49 -4.83
CA LEU A 47 9.87 22.11 -5.03
C LEU A 47 10.91 21.99 -6.15
N VAL A 48 12.01 21.31 -5.85
CA VAL A 48 13.10 21.04 -6.79
C VAL A 48 12.85 19.66 -7.43
N GLU A 49 12.52 19.66 -8.73
CA GLU A 49 12.16 18.44 -9.47
C GLU A 49 13.37 17.52 -9.64
N ASN A 50 14.53 18.05 -10.00
CA ASN A 50 15.76 17.28 -10.21
C ASN A 50 16.87 17.80 -9.30
N SER A 51 17.03 17.18 -8.15
CA SER A 51 17.87 17.65 -7.05
C SER A 51 19.24 16.97 -6.95
N PHE A 52 19.67 16.19 -7.97
CA PHE A 52 20.90 15.37 -7.83
C PHE A 52 22.17 16.23 -7.65
N GLU A 53 22.23 17.42 -8.24
CA GLU A 53 23.30 18.42 -8.08
C GLU A 53 22.97 19.53 -7.08
N SER A 54 21.82 19.46 -6.41
CA SER A 54 21.43 20.47 -5.43
C SER A 54 22.24 20.35 -4.14
N SER A 55 22.30 21.45 -3.39
CA SER A 55 23.03 21.51 -2.12
C SER A 55 22.45 20.55 -1.06
N ASP A 56 23.24 20.30 -0.02
CA ASP A 56 22.81 19.54 1.15
C ASP A 56 21.57 20.14 1.81
N LYS A 57 21.37 21.47 1.70
CA LYS A 57 20.18 22.13 2.22
C LYS A 57 18.89 21.59 1.58
N VAL A 58 18.91 21.32 0.28
CA VAL A 58 17.80 20.73 -0.47
C VAL A 58 17.71 19.21 -0.22
N ASN A 59 18.86 18.55 -0.18
CA ASN A 59 18.92 17.07 -0.17
C ASN A 59 18.92 16.43 1.21
N LYS A 60 19.08 17.20 2.30
CA LYS A 60 19.07 16.65 3.66
C LYS A 60 17.73 16.02 4.03
N ILE A 61 17.76 15.15 5.01
CA ILE A 61 16.57 14.57 5.65
C ILE A 61 16.27 15.37 6.90
N TYR A 62 15.06 15.91 6.98
CA TYR A 62 14.56 16.64 8.14
C TYR A 62 13.91 15.62 9.11
N TRP A 63 14.66 15.22 10.13
CA TRP A 63 14.24 14.17 11.07
C TRP A 63 13.05 14.53 11.96
N ASP A 64 12.79 15.81 12.16
CA ASP A 64 11.61 16.34 12.84
C ASP A 64 10.30 16.00 12.12
N ARG A 65 10.35 15.77 10.81
CA ARG A 65 9.21 15.31 10.02
C ARG A 65 8.70 13.94 10.48
N LYS A 66 9.55 13.10 11.04
CA LYS A 66 9.15 11.82 11.65
C LYS A 66 8.15 12.02 12.81
N VAL A 67 8.28 13.10 13.56
CA VAL A 67 7.35 13.44 14.65
C VAL A 67 6.05 14.00 14.05
N LYS A 68 6.16 14.92 13.08
CA LYS A 68 5.00 15.53 12.40
C LYS A 68 4.14 14.48 11.66
N TYR A 69 4.79 13.55 10.97
CA TYR A 69 4.13 12.51 10.16
C TYR A 69 4.25 11.12 10.79
N LYS A 70 4.11 11.04 12.11
CA LYS A 70 4.24 9.80 12.86
C LYS A 70 3.34 8.69 12.33
N ASP A 71 2.10 9.00 11.98
CA ASP A 71 1.13 8.01 11.50
C ASP A 71 1.54 7.42 10.14
N LEU A 72 2.12 8.24 9.26
CA LEU A 72 2.70 7.76 8.00
C LEU A 72 3.91 6.85 8.26
N PHE A 73 4.80 7.26 9.17
CA PHE A 73 5.97 6.47 9.54
C PHE A 73 5.58 5.09 10.12
N GLU A 74 4.61 5.04 11.03
CA GLU A 74 4.11 3.77 11.59
C GLU A 74 3.41 2.92 10.52
N TYR A 75 2.73 3.54 9.57
CA TYR A 75 2.12 2.84 8.43
C TYR A 75 3.15 2.11 7.57
N TYR A 76 4.25 2.79 7.19
CA TYR A 76 5.38 2.15 6.47
C TYR A 76 5.99 1.01 7.27
N LYS A 77 6.22 1.22 8.54
CA LYS A 77 6.75 0.20 9.46
C LYS A 77 5.84 -1.02 9.53
N GLY A 78 4.52 -0.80 9.57
CA GLY A 78 3.52 -1.86 9.54
C GLY A 78 3.53 -2.65 8.22
N LEU A 79 3.59 -1.97 7.06
CA LEU A 79 3.70 -2.62 5.75
C LEU A 79 4.99 -3.44 5.62
N ILE A 80 6.12 -2.92 6.10
CA ILE A 80 7.39 -3.65 6.11
C ILE A 80 7.31 -4.89 7.00
N SER A 81 6.66 -4.78 8.17
CA SER A 81 6.42 -5.89 9.07
C SER A 81 5.57 -6.97 8.41
N LEU A 82 4.45 -6.56 7.79
CA LEU A 82 3.56 -7.45 7.04
C LEU A 82 4.32 -8.21 5.93
N ARG A 83 5.09 -7.48 5.11
CA ARG A 83 5.89 -8.09 4.03
C ARG A 83 6.92 -9.08 4.55
N LYS A 84 7.53 -8.82 5.72
CA LYS A 84 8.49 -9.75 6.36
C LYS A 84 7.79 -10.97 6.92
N GLU A 85 6.60 -10.79 7.46
CA GLU A 85 5.81 -11.84 8.09
C GLU A 85 5.31 -12.88 7.08
N TYR A 86 4.75 -12.41 5.94
CA TYR A 86 4.16 -13.28 4.93
C TYR A 86 5.09 -13.49 3.74
N LYS A 87 5.56 -14.74 3.56
CA LYS A 87 6.43 -15.12 2.43
C LYS A 87 5.74 -14.93 1.07
N ALA A 88 4.43 -15.05 1.04
CA ALA A 88 3.61 -14.87 -0.16
C ALA A 88 3.82 -13.53 -0.87
N PHE A 89 4.28 -12.47 -0.17
CA PHE A 89 4.70 -11.21 -0.79
C PHE A 89 6.10 -11.23 -1.40
N ARG A 90 6.85 -12.33 -1.26
CA ARG A 90 8.26 -12.43 -1.63
C ARG A 90 8.57 -13.75 -2.31
N MET A 91 7.72 -14.16 -3.27
CA MET A 91 7.97 -15.34 -4.09
C MET A 91 9.26 -15.17 -4.91
N ASN A 92 10.00 -16.25 -5.10
CA ASN A 92 11.36 -16.19 -5.63
C ASN A 92 11.43 -16.46 -7.14
N THR A 93 10.43 -17.09 -7.71
CA THR A 93 10.43 -17.48 -9.12
C THR A 93 9.24 -16.92 -9.87
N ASN A 94 9.41 -16.74 -11.16
CA ASN A 94 8.35 -16.28 -12.06
C ASN A 94 7.20 -17.30 -12.16
N GLU A 95 7.53 -18.58 -12.05
CA GLU A 95 6.59 -19.69 -12.04
C GLU A 95 5.68 -19.60 -10.81
N GLU A 96 6.26 -19.49 -9.60
CA GLU A 96 5.49 -19.30 -8.36
C GLU A 96 4.54 -18.10 -8.46
N ILE A 97 5.01 -16.96 -8.99
CA ILE A 97 4.21 -15.74 -9.12
C ILE A 97 3.03 -15.97 -10.06
N LYS A 98 3.26 -16.58 -11.22
CA LYS A 98 2.22 -16.83 -12.23
C LYS A 98 1.16 -17.84 -11.77
N GLU A 99 1.59 -18.85 -11.01
CA GLU A 99 0.71 -19.90 -10.51
C GLU A 99 -0.17 -19.43 -9.36
N ASN A 100 0.32 -18.50 -8.53
CA ASN A 100 -0.34 -18.15 -7.28
C ASN A 100 -0.97 -16.76 -7.24
N ILE A 101 -0.76 -15.88 -8.24
CA ILE A 101 -1.39 -14.57 -8.30
C ILE A 101 -2.53 -14.56 -9.31
N HIS A 102 -3.74 -14.28 -8.83
CA HIS A 102 -4.97 -14.26 -9.62
C HIS A 102 -5.62 -12.88 -9.55
N PHE A 103 -5.58 -12.14 -10.67
CA PHE A 103 -6.22 -10.83 -10.74
C PHE A 103 -7.74 -10.95 -10.82
N LEU A 104 -8.43 -10.18 -10.01
CA LEU A 104 -9.87 -10.01 -10.08
C LEU A 104 -10.24 -9.16 -11.28
N LYS A 105 -11.45 -9.36 -11.82
CA LYS A 105 -11.86 -8.79 -13.10
C LYS A 105 -12.88 -7.68 -12.93
N LYS A 106 -12.65 -6.55 -13.62
CA LYS A 106 -13.66 -5.52 -13.80
C LYS A 106 -14.89 -6.11 -14.52
N GLY A 107 -16.08 -5.71 -14.10
CA GLY A 107 -17.35 -6.22 -14.61
C GLY A 107 -17.82 -7.54 -13.97
N VAL A 108 -16.95 -8.19 -13.18
CA VAL A 108 -17.28 -9.39 -12.40
C VAL A 108 -17.16 -9.09 -10.91
N ASN A 109 -15.97 -8.71 -10.45
CA ASN A 109 -15.68 -8.48 -9.05
C ASN A 109 -15.85 -7.01 -8.62
N PHE A 110 -15.76 -6.06 -9.54
CA PHE A 110 -15.94 -4.62 -9.32
C PHE A 110 -16.32 -3.91 -10.62
N SER A 111 -16.89 -2.69 -10.52
CA SER A 111 -17.34 -1.89 -11.69
C SER A 111 -16.38 -0.77 -12.08
N GLU A 112 -15.53 -0.34 -11.16
CA GLU A 112 -14.78 0.91 -11.29
C GLU A 112 -13.50 0.77 -12.12
N ASN A 113 -13.09 1.88 -12.76
CA ASN A 113 -11.73 2.05 -13.29
C ASN A 113 -10.78 2.41 -12.13
N ASN A 114 -9.48 2.48 -12.40
CA ASN A 114 -8.45 2.85 -11.42
C ASN A 114 -8.51 2.01 -10.12
N LEU A 115 -8.89 0.74 -10.28
CA LEU A 115 -8.88 -0.26 -9.23
C LEU A 115 -8.12 -1.48 -9.72
N VAL A 116 -7.22 -1.99 -8.87
CA VAL A 116 -6.52 -3.25 -9.08
C VAL A 116 -6.79 -4.12 -7.86
N ALA A 117 -7.22 -5.35 -8.10
CA ALA A 117 -7.41 -6.32 -7.04
C ALA A 117 -6.89 -7.68 -7.47
N TYR A 118 -6.24 -8.38 -6.56
CA TYR A 118 -5.74 -9.74 -6.79
C TYR A 118 -5.73 -10.57 -5.52
N ILE A 119 -5.81 -11.88 -5.71
CA ILE A 119 -5.66 -12.88 -4.67
C ILE A 119 -4.29 -13.55 -4.85
N ILE A 120 -3.56 -13.74 -3.77
CA ILE A 120 -2.41 -14.63 -3.70
C ILE A 120 -2.88 -15.93 -3.05
N ASP A 121 -2.79 -17.05 -3.74
CA ASP A 121 -2.92 -18.37 -3.13
C ASP A 121 -1.64 -18.67 -2.35
N ALA A 122 -1.72 -18.60 -1.04
CA ALA A 122 -0.57 -18.71 -0.14
C ALA A 122 -0.42 -20.11 0.48
N LYS A 123 -1.37 -21.01 0.27
CA LYS A 123 -1.47 -22.32 0.95
C LYS A 123 -0.20 -23.16 0.89
N ASN A 124 0.52 -23.11 -0.25
CA ASN A 124 1.76 -23.88 -0.44
C ASN A 124 3.04 -23.02 -0.26
N ILE A 125 2.88 -21.74 0.05
CA ILE A 125 3.97 -20.74 0.13
C ILE A 125 4.15 -20.28 1.57
N ASP A 126 3.06 -20.11 2.28
CA ASP A 126 3.01 -19.59 3.64
C ASP A 126 2.33 -20.57 4.60
N ILE A 127 2.81 -20.63 5.85
CA ILE A 127 2.19 -21.46 6.89
C ILE A 127 1.18 -20.70 7.73
N LYS A 128 1.06 -19.38 7.52
CA LYS A 128 0.28 -18.47 8.38
C LYS A 128 -1.06 -18.07 7.79
N CYS A 129 -1.24 -18.27 6.49
CA CYS A 129 -2.49 -17.98 5.81
C CYS A 129 -2.62 -18.87 4.56
N GLU A 130 -3.85 -19.10 4.14
CA GLU A 130 -4.15 -19.81 2.90
C GLU A 130 -4.26 -18.85 1.71
N LYS A 131 -4.76 -17.65 1.94
CA LYS A 131 -4.97 -16.64 0.89
C LYS A 131 -4.69 -15.23 1.40
N ILE A 132 -4.21 -14.38 0.50
CA ILE A 132 -4.08 -12.94 0.72
C ILE A 132 -4.83 -12.21 -0.39
N ALA A 133 -5.77 -11.34 -0.03
CA ALA A 133 -6.40 -10.41 -0.97
C ALA A 133 -5.74 -9.04 -0.86
N VAL A 134 -5.34 -8.47 -2.00
CA VAL A 134 -4.80 -7.11 -2.09
C VAL A 134 -5.71 -6.30 -3.01
N ILE A 135 -6.25 -5.20 -2.50
CA ILE A 135 -7.18 -4.33 -3.23
C ILE A 135 -6.66 -2.90 -3.18
N ILE A 136 -6.40 -2.35 -4.35
CA ILE A 136 -5.79 -1.03 -4.56
C ILE A 136 -6.84 -0.13 -5.20
N ASN A 137 -7.35 0.83 -4.46
CA ASN A 137 -8.34 1.80 -4.93
C ASN A 137 -7.71 3.18 -5.15
N ALA A 138 -7.41 3.54 -6.40
CA ALA A 138 -6.88 4.86 -6.76
C ALA A 138 -7.99 5.88 -7.12
N ASN A 139 -9.28 5.53 -6.90
CA ASN A 139 -10.40 6.44 -7.14
C ASN A 139 -10.53 7.49 -6.03
N ASN A 140 -11.24 8.57 -6.34
CA ASN A 140 -11.61 9.62 -5.38
C ASN A 140 -12.88 9.28 -4.58
N LYS A 141 -13.36 8.05 -4.66
CA LYS A 141 -14.53 7.51 -3.94
C LYS A 141 -14.25 6.12 -3.42
N ASP A 142 -15.01 5.70 -2.44
CA ASP A 142 -15.00 4.34 -1.94
C ASP A 142 -15.56 3.39 -3.00
N VAL A 143 -15.04 2.17 -3.02
CA VAL A 143 -15.42 1.15 -4.00
C VAL A 143 -15.68 -0.17 -3.29
N ASP A 144 -16.72 -0.86 -3.73
CA ASP A 144 -17.00 -2.22 -3.31
C ASP A 144 -16.37 -3.24 -4.26
N VAL A 145 -15.76 -4.26 -3.68
CA VAL A 145 -15.14 -5.38 -4.41
C VAL A 145 -15.76 -6.68 -3.90
N GLU A 146 -16.22 -7.51 -4.82
CA GLU A 146 -16.75 -8.84 -4.51
C GLU A 146 -15.61 -9.86 -4.53
N LEU A 147 -15.36 -10.50 -3.40
CA LEU A 147 -14.47 -11.65 -3.28
C LEU A 147 -15.30 -12.92 -3.40
N GLU A 148 -14.69 -14.01 -3.86
CA GLU A 148 -15.39 -15.31 -3.97
C GLU A 148 -15.71 -15.94 -2.62
N GLU A 149 -14.97 -15.52 -1.58
CA GLU A 149 -15.05 -16.10 -0.23
C GLU A 149 -15.34 -15.02 0.81
N SER A 150 -15.82 -15.45 1.94
CA SER A 150 -16.13 -14.63 3.12
C SER A 150 -15.14 -14.90 4.27
N ASN A 151 -15.31 -14.20 5.40
CA ASN A 151 -14.51 -14.33 6.62
C ASN A 151 -13.03 -13.97 6.41
N TRP A 152 -12.79 -12.78 5.90
CA TRP A 152 -11.47 -12.21 5.71
C TRP A 152 -11.04 -11.35 6.91
N HIS A 153 -9.78 -11.45 7.32
CA HIS A 153 -9.16 -10.60 8.33
C HIS A 153 -8.42 -9.45 7.67
N VAL A 154 -8.80 -8.21 7.99
CA VAL A 154 -8.15 -7.01 7.48
C VAL A 154 -6.87 -6.75 8.25
N MET A 155 -5.75 -6.62 7.55
CA MET A 155 -4.42 -6.34 8.09
C MET A 155 -3.93 -4.94 7.72
N VAL A 156 -4.47 -4.38 6.63
CA VAL A 156 -4.15 -3.02 6.15
C VAL A 156 -5.43 -2.36 5.67
N ASP A 157 -5.64 -1.13 6.11
CA ASP A 157 -6.68 -0.22 5.65
C ASP A 157 -6.10 1.18 5.35
N GLU A 158 -6.94 2.20 5.17
CA GLU A 158 -6.50 3.58 4.91
C GLU A 158 -5.78 4.24 6.10
N LYS A 159 -5.92 3.71 7.31
CA LYS A 159 -5.36 4.27 8.54
C LYS A 159 -4.17 3.48 9.04
N THR A 160 -4.31 2.17 9.08
CA THR A 160 -3.41 1.26 9.81
C THR A 160 -2.85 0.19 8.89
N ALA A 161 -1.60 -0.20 9.14
CA ALA A 161 -0.96 -1.35 8.52
C ALA A 161 -0.17 -2.12 9.57
N GLY A 162 -0.13 -3.45 9.48
CA GLY A 162 0.62 -4.28 10.41
C GLY A 162 0.25 -5.75 10.38
N ASN A 163 0.62 -6.45 11.44
CA ASN A 163 0.38 -7.89 11.60
C ASN A 163 -0.80 -8.18 12.56
N GLU A 164 -1.41 -7.13 13.10
CA GLU A 164 -2.60 -7.27 13.94
C GLU A 164 -3.86 -7.20 13.09
N ILE A 165 -4.86 -8.01 13.43
CA ILE A 165 -6.16 -8.00 12.76
C ILE A 165 -6.90 -6.72 13.16
N ILE A 166 -7.20 -5.86 12.18
CA ILE A 166 -7.96 -4.63 12.37
C ILE A 166 -9.44 -4.93 12.56
N GLU A 167 -9.97 -5.76 11.66
CA GLU A 167 -11.37 -6.21 11.67
C GLU A 167 -11.51 -7.55 10.93
N THR A 168 -12.66 -8.20 11.11
CA THR A 168 -13.04 -9.38 10.33
C THR A 168 -14.28 -9.09 9.49
N ILE A 169 -14.14 -9.19 8.18
CA ILE A 169 -15.25 -9.03 7.23
C ILE A 169 -15.88 -10.40 7.01
N LYS A 170 -17.13 -10.56 7.47
CA LYS A 170 -17.87 -11.82 7.38
C LYS A 170 -18.55 -12.02 6.01
N ASP A 171 -18.66 -10.95 5.23
CA ASP A 171 -19.26 -10.95 3.89
C ASP A 171 -18.20 -11.22 2.82
N SER A 172 -18.60 -11.58 1.62
CA SER A 172 -17.76 -11.61 0.43
C SER A 172 -17.53 -10.21 -0.15
N LYS A 173 -18.41 -9.26 0.17
CA LYS A 173 -18.34 -7.88 -0.30
C LYS A 173 -17.45 -7.03 0.61
N VAL A 174 -16.39 -6.47 0.05
CA VAL A 174 -15.38 -5.67 0.75
C VAL A 174 -15.43 -4.22 0.27
N ASN A 175 -15.70 -3.30 1.17
CA ASN A 175 -15.60 -1.86 0.90
C ASN A 175 -14.15 -1.39 1.07
N VAL A 176 -13.63 -0.62 0.10
CA VAL A 176 -12.28 -0.07 0.09
C VAL A 176 -12.33 1.44 -0.05
N SER A 177 -11.82 2.14 0.93
CA SER A 177 -11.82 3.59 0.99
C SER A 177 -11.12 4.22 -0.22
N ARG A 178 -11.51 5.43 -0.57
CA ARG A 178 -10.87 6.22 -1.64
C ARG A 178 -9.37 6.37 -1.39
N LYS A 179 -8.57 6.36 -2.46
CA LYS A 179 -7.10 6.56 -2.40
C LYS A 179 -6.43 5.70 -1.33
N SER A 180 -6.81 4.43 -1.25
CA SER A 180 -6.29 3.51 -0.26
C SER A 180 -5.98 2.13 -0.82
N ILE A 181 -5.24 1.37 -0.03
CA ILE A 181 -5.05 -0.06 -0.22
C ILE A 181 -5.70 -0.79 0.95
N LYS A 182 -6.31 -1.94 0.67
CA LYS A 182 -6.78 -2.88 1.70
C LYS A 182 -6.10 -4.22 1.48
N VAL A 183 -5.52 -4.77 2.54
CA VAL A 183 -4.93 -6.12 2.53
C VAL A 183 -5.66 -6.98 3.53
N LEU A 184 -6.11 -8.13 3.06
CA LEU A 184 -6.86 -9.09 3.86
C LEU A 184 -6.18 -10.46 3.79
N ILE A 185 -6.28 -11.22 4.87
CA ILE A 185 -5.77 -12.60 4.94
C ILE A 185 -6.88 -13.58 5.33
N LYS A 186 -6.67 -14.83 4.95
CA LYS A 186 -7.53 -15.96 5.31
C LYS A 186 -6.70 -17.22 5.56
#